data_7772cd6a399732c0fa31ea397d5a1d52
#
_entry.id   7772cd6a399732c0fa31ea397d5a1d52
#
_cell.length_a   1.000
_cell.length_b   1.000
_cell.length_c   1.000
_cell.angle_alpha   90.00
_cell.angle_beta   90.00
_cell.angle_gamma   90.00
#
_symmetry.space_group_name_H-M   'P 1'
#
loop_
_entity.id
_entity.type
_entity.pdbx_description
1 polymer ?
#
loop_
_entity_poly.entity_id
_entity_poly.type
_entity_poly.pdbx_seq_one_letter_code
_entity_poly.pdbx_strand_id
1 'polypeptide(L)'
;VSDLERVALEVESHRDDLVALSHFVHANPELGYEEFKSSAAVATCLEAAGFAMERDIADLETAFRATIGSGSLRVVFCAEFDALPDVGHACGHNIIAASSVGAALGLAPLVDELDLTVIVLGTPSEEGGGGKIDLINAGYFDDVHAALMLHPWPGDGPNGVFSDRDRGQCLAVDQFDVTFSGKEAHASAAPWEGVNALDALTISQVAIGLLRQQLPPGDQVHLIVTDGGSAANIIPHHVVARVMVRSVTVDRLQVLRERVNHCFEAGALAAGATMTMDLIGHTFTHMETDDDLARLYRAAAEGLGRGFSLDDQGTPLPTFSTDMANVSLVVPSIHPLLGIPTHGAVNHQPEFTAACITTEADQAMIEGAIALAQTVILTAHDATLVARLKARA
;
A
#
# COMPACT_ATOMS: atom_id res chain seq x y z
N VAL A 1 6.21 32.05 -17.94
CA VAL A 1 5.74 30.67 -17.65
C VAL A 1 5.82 30.47 -16.15
N SER A 2 4.74 30.11 -15.51
CA SER A 2 4.70 29.85 -14.06
C SER A 2 5.45 28.55 -13.74
N ASP A 3 5.85 28.35 -12.47
CA ASP A 3 6.50 27.10 -12.07
C ASP A 3 5.59 25.88 -12.27
N LEU A 4 4.26 26.06 -12.11
CA LEU A 4 3.27 25.02 -12.41
C LEU A 4 3.25 24.63 -13.89
N GLU A 5 3.40 25.59 -14.80
CA GLU A 5 3.51 25.32 -16.24
C GLU A 5 4.88 24.74 -16.60
N ARG A 6 5.97 25.20 -15.96
CA ARG A 6 7.33 24.66 -16.18
C ARG A 6 7.38 23.18 -15.84
N VAL A 7 6.87 22.79 -14.65
CA VAL A 7 6.87 21.39 -14.24
C VAL A 7 6.00 20.51 -15.13
N ALA A 8 4.85 21.02 -15.58
CA ALA A 8 3.99 20.27 -16.51
C ALA A 8 4.69 20.04 -17.86
N LEU A 9 5.37 21.05 -18.42
CA LEU A 9 6.13 20.91 -19.65
C LEU A 9 7.32 19.96 -19.48
N GLU A 10 7.98 19.97 -18.34
CA GLU A 10 9.10 19.06 -18.06
C GLU A 10 8.63 17.61 -17.96
N VAL A 11 7.56 17.29 -17.22
CA VAL A 11 6.97 15.96 -17.17
C VAL A 11 6.54 15.49 -18.57
N GLU A 12 5.88 16.37 -19.35
CA GLU A 12 5.48 16.06 -20.73
C GLU A 12 6.68 15.78 -21.64
N SER A 13 7.82 16.42 -21.44
CA SER A 13 9.04 16.16 -22.21
C SER A 13 9.58 14.74 -22.00
N HIS A 14 9.28 14.13 -20.87
CA HIS A 14 9.64 12.76 -20.53
C HIS A 14 8.52 11.73 -20.80
N ARG A 15 7.40 12.13 -21.43
CA ARG A 15 6.22 11.28 -21.63
C ARG A 15 6.56 9.89 -22.20
N ASP A 16 7.29 9.86 -23.31
CA ASP A 16 7.59 8.59 -24.00
C ASP A 16 8.44 7.66 -23.13
N ASP A 17 9.39 8.20 -22.37
CA ASP A 17 10.24 7.44 -21.46
C ASP A 17 9.44 6.92 -20.26
N LEU A 18 8.52 7.72 -19.70
CA LEU A 18 7.65 7.34 -18.60
C LEU A 18 6.65 6.27 -19.00
N VAL A 19 6.06 6.38 -20.18
CA VAL A 19 5.16 5.35 -20.75
C VAL A 19 5.95 4.05 -20.98
N ALA A 20 7.16 4.16 -21.57
CA ALA A 20 8.01 2.99 -21.76
C ALA A 20 8.40 2.33 -20.44
N LEU A 21 8.72 3.10 -19.39
CA LEU A 21 9.01 2.58 -18.05
C LEU A 21 7.80 1.86 -17.46
N SER A 22 6.61 2.48 -17.48
CA SER A 22 5.37 1.87 -17.01
C SER A 22 5.07 0.55 -17.71
N HIS A 23 5.15 0.53 -19.04
CA HIS A 23 4.91 -0.67 -19.83
C HIS A 23 5.99 -1.74 -19.61
N PHE A 24 7.25 -1.35 -19.37
CA PHE A 24 8.31 -2.29 -19.01
C PHE A 24 8.04 -2.98 -17.67
N VAL A 25 7.70 -2.22 -16.62
CA VAL A 25 7.33 -2.77 -15.32
C VAL A 25 6.14 -3.72 -15.46
N HIS A 26 5.08 -3.28 -16.15
CA HIS A 26 3.90 -4.09 -16.42
C HIS A 26 4.20 -5.41 -17.14
N ALA A 27 5.10 -5.38 -18.12
CA ALA A 27 5.48 -6.57 -18.91
C ALA A 27 6.42 -7.54 -18.15
N ASN A 28 6.97 -7.12 -17.03
CA ASN A 28 7.86 -7.91 -16.19
C ASN A 28 7.31 -8.03 -14.76
N PRO A 29 6.14 -8.67 -14.55
CA PRO A 29 5.56 -8.79 -13.22
C PRO A 29 6.47 -9.63 -12.31
N GLU A 30 6.86 -9.06 -11.19
CA GLU A 30 7.72 -9.66 -10.17
C GLU A 30 7.02 -9.54 -8.82
N LEU A 31 7.10 -10.57 -7.98
CA LEU A 31 6.46 -10.59 -6.67
C LEU A 31 7.26 -9.78 -5.64
N GLY A 32 6.62 -9.42 -4.56
CA GLY A 32 7.21 -8.63 -3.50
C GLY A 32 8.53 -9.17 -2.99
N TYR A 33 9.52 -8.30 -2.81
CA TYR A 33 10.93 -8.52 -2.50
C TYR A 33 11.75 -9.24 -3.61
N GLU A 34 11.15 -9.53 -4.76
CA GLU A 34 11.81 -10.15 -5.92
C GLU A 34 11.70 -9.27 -7.18
N GLU A 35 11.44 -7.96 -7.03
CA GLU A 35 11.19 -7.00 -8.11
C GLU A 35 12.49 -6.46 -8.73
N PHE A 36 13.45 -7.34 -9.04
CA PHE A 36 14.79 -6.95 -9.47
C PHE A 36 14.83 -6.16 -10.77
N LYS A 37 14.01 -6.53 -11.77
CA LYS A 37 13.99 -5.85 -13.06
C LYS A 37 13.26 -4.51 -12.97
N SER A 38 12.14 -4.50 -12.27
CA SER A 38 11.30 -3.32 -12.07
C SER A 38 12.06 -2.26 -11.28
N SER A 39 12.64 -2.64 -10.14
CA SER A 39 13.50 -1.78 -9.34
C SER A 39 14.69 -1.22 -10.13
N ALA A 40 15.40 -2.09 -10.88
CA ALA A 40 16.55 -1.66 -11.68
C ALA A 40 16.14 -0.68 -12.80
N ALA A 41 14.99 -0.88 -13.45
CA ALA A 41 14.50 0.00 -14.51
C ALA A 41 14.16 1.40 -13.95
N VAL A 42 13.41 1.46 -12.83
CA VAL A 42 13.04 2.71 -12.15
C VAL A 42 14.29 3.46 -11.69
N ALA A 43 15.21 2.76 -11.02
CA ALA A 43 16.47 3.35 -10.54
C ALA A 43 17.35 3.85 -11.68
N THR A 44 17.44 3.12 -12.80
CA THR A 44 18.25 3.52 -13.97
C THR A 44 17.68 4.79 -14.63
N CYS A 45 16.35 4.92 -14.70
CA CYS A 45 15.70 6.12 -15.22
C CYS A 45 16.08 7.37 -14.40
N LEU A 46 16.05 7.27 -13.08
CA LEU A 46 16.41 8.36 -12.17
C LEU A 46 17.92 8.67 -12.21
N GLU A 47 18.77 7.65 -12.27
CA GLU A 47 20.23 7.80 -12.36
C GLU A 47 20.63 8.52 -13.67
N ALA A 48 19.99 8.18 -14.79
CA ALA A 48 20.20 8.84 -16.08
C ALA A 48 19.81 10.31 -16.05
N ALA A 49 18.86 10.70 -15.21
CA ALA A 49 18.43 12.09 -14.98
C ALA A 49 19.28 12.84 -13.92
N GLY A 50 20.34 12.21 -13.42
CA GLY A 50 21.30 12.85 -12.52
C GLY A 50 20.97 12.75 -11.02
N PHE A 51 20.03 11.89 -10.63
CA PHE A 51 19.79 11.62 -9.22
C PHE A 51 20.96 10.81 -8.60
N ALA A 52 21.36 11.19 -7.39
CA ALA A 52 22.31 10.40 -6.60
C ALA A 52 21.61 9.16 -6.07
N MET A 53 22.20 7.99 -6.36
CA MET A 53 21.59 6.69 -6.05
C MET A 53 22.21 6.03 -4.83
N GLU A 54 21.35 5.46 -3.98
CA GLU A 54 21.67 4.54 -2.91
C GLU A 54 20.81 3.29 -3.12
N ARG A 55 21.44 2.12 -3.31
CA ARG A 55 20.78 0.85 -3.66
C ARG A 55 20.87 -0.12 -2.50
N ASP A 56 20.05 -1.17 -2.52
CA ASP A 56 20.06 -2.26 -1.52
C ASP A 56 19.91 -1.72 -0.10
N ILE A 57 18.99 -0.75 0.08
CA ILE A 57 18.76 -0.07 1.36
C ILE A 57 17.86 -0.89 2.29
N ALA A 58 18.01 -0.69 3.60
CA ALA A 58 17.22 -1.39 4.63
C ALA A 58 17.31 -2.93 4.55
N ASP A 59 18.44 -3.48 4.08
CA ASP A 59 18.65 -4.91 3.81
C ASP A 59 17.65 -5.50 2.77
N LEU A 60 17.08 -4.65 1.90
CA LEU A 60 16.16 -5.01 0.83
C LEU A 60 16.86 -4.81 -0.53
N GLU A 61 17.14 -5.90 -1.25
CA GLU A 61 17.89 -5.87 -2.53
C GLU A 61 17.15 -5.11 -3.65
N THR A 62 15.82 -4.95 -3.54
CA THR A 62 14.99 -4.24 -4.52
C THR A 62 14.59 -2.83 -4.08
N ALA A 63 14.98 -2.40 -2.86
CA ALA A 63 14.76 -1.04 -2.40
C ALA A 63 15.92 -0.12 -2.78
N PHE A 64 15.61 1.15 -3.04
CA PHE A 64 16.61 2.17 -3.34
C PHE A 64 16.15 3.57 -2.89
N ARG A 65 17.10 4.48 -2.74
CA ARG A 65 16.87 5.92 -2.58
C ARG A 65 17.56 6.66 -3.70
N ALA A 66 16.80 7.48 -4.43
CA ALA A 66 17.29 8.41 -5.43
C ALA A 66 17.08 9.84 -4.93
N THR A 67 18.09 10.70 -4.98
CA THR A 67 18.01 12.06 -4.41
C THR A 67 18.55 13.09 -5.40
N ILE A 68 17.84 14.21 -5.55
CA ILE A 68 18.31 15.38 -6.28
C ILE A 68 18.01 16.66 -5.49
N GLY A 69 18.89 17.67 -5.63
CA GLY A 69 18.83 18.91 -4.86
C GLY A 69 19.39 18.75 -3.44
N SER A 70 19.55 19.89 -2.76
CA SER A 70 20.06 19.96 -1.39
C SER A 70 19.32 21.02 -0.56
N GLY A 71 18.12 21.37 -1.01
CA GLY A 71 17.27 22.35 -0.36
C GLY A 71 16.71 21.90 0.97
N SER A 72 16.21 22.83 1.74
CA SER A 72 15.78 22.61 3.11
C SER A 72 14.39 21.97 3.24
N LEU A 73 13.56 21.99 2.19
CA LEU A 73 12.31 21.24 2.14
C LEU A 73 12.54 19.89 1.46
N ARG A 74 12.43 18.82 2.23
CA ARG A 74 12.71 17.45 1.78
C ARG A 74 11.40 16.71 1.54
N VAL A 75 11.14 16.33 0.30
CA VAL A 75 9.93 15.62 -0.11
C VAL A 75 10.28 14.27 -0.70
N VAL A 76 9.46 13.26 -0.42
CA VAL A 76 9.63 11.92 -0.94
C VAL A 76 8.44 11.51 -1.81
N PHE A 77 8.72 10.90 -2.95
CA PHE A 77 7.78 10.12 -3.73
C PHE A 77 8.06 8.63 -3.51
N CYS A 78 7.04 7.86 -3.10
CA CYS A 78 7.15 6.42 -2.99
C CYS A 78 6.84 5.78 -4.34
N ALA A 79 7.69 4.90 -4.82
CA ALA A 79 7.55 4.17 -6.07
C ALA A 79 7.39 2.68 -5.78
N GLU A 80 6.18 2.17 -5.92
CA GLU A 80 5.84 0.75 -5.83
C GLU A 80 5.94 0.09 -7.21
N PHE A 81 6.33 -1.18 -7.24
CA PHE A 81 6.51 -1.91 -8.51
C PHE A 81 6.33 -3.42 -8.36
N ASP A 82 5.86 -3.92 -7.24
CA ASP A 82 5.50 -5.33 -7.06
C ASP A 82 4.21 -5.70 -7.79
N ALA A 83 4.05 -6.97 -8.12
CA ALA A 83 2.92 -7.54 -8.81
C ALA A 83 2.23 -8.63 -7.97
N LEU A 84 0.98 -8.92 -8.30
CA LEU A 84 0.21 -9.99 -7.68
C LEU A 84 0.47 -11.35 -8.35
N PRO A 85 0.45 -12.46 -7.60
CA PRO A 85 0.52 -13.79 -8.16
C PRO A 85 -0.57 -14.03 -9.21
N ASP A 86 -0.22 -14.67 -10.32
CA ASP A 86 -1.10 -15.13 -11.40
C ASP A 86 -1.81 -14.03 -12.22
N VAL A 87 -1.95 -12.81 -11.70
CA VAL A 87 -2.68 -11.71 -12.36
C VAL A 87 -1.79 -10.52 -12.76
N GLY A 88 -0.51 -10.49 -12.34
CA GLY A 88 0.43 -9.44 -12.71
C GLY A 88 0.11 -8.10 -12.00
N HIS A 89 0.31 -6.97 -12.71
CA HIS A 89 0.07 -5.63 -12.14
C HIS A 89 -1.41 -5.27 -12.05
N ALA A 90 -2.20 -6.12 -11.38
CA ALA A 90 -3.64 -5.93 -11.19
C ALA A 90 -3.99 -4.89 -10.10
N CYS A 91 -3.00 -4.23 -9.51
CA CYS A 91 -3.13 -3.05 -8.66
C CYS A 91 -2.60 -1.78 -9.33
N GLY A 92 -1.92 -1.93 -10.49
CA GLY A 92 -1.42 -0.80 -11.29
C GLY A 92 -0.15 -0.16 -10.74
N HIS A 93 0.70 -0.91 -10.04
CA HIS A 93 1.97 -0.41 -9.49
C HIS A 93 2.93 0.09 -10.58
N ASN A 94 2.82 -0.38 -11.82
CA ASN A 94 3.51 0.20 -12.96
C ASN A 94 3.20 1.70 -13.16
N ILE A 95 1.95 2.12 -12.94
CA ILE A 95 1.50 3.51 -12.97
C ILE A 95 2.05 4.29 -11.78
N ILE A 96 2.05 3.69 -10.58
CA ILE A 96 2.60 4.29 -9.35
C ILE A 96 4.09 4.59 -9.53
N ALA A 97 4.87 3.59 -9.97
CA ALA A 97 6.29 3.75 -10.23
C ALA A 97 6.58 4.90 -11.21
N ALA A 98 5.94 4.85 -12.39
CA ALA A 98 6.21 5.82 -13.44
C ALA A 98 5.71 7.24 -13.11
N SER A 99 4.58 7.38 -12.39
CA SER A 99 4.10 8.71 -11.95
C SER A 99 5.00 9.32 -10.86
N SER A 100 5.51 8.51 -9.95
CA SER A 100 6.47 8.96 -8.92
C SER A 100 7.78 9.41 -9.54
N VAL A 101 8.32 8.66 -10.52
CA VAL A 101 9.47 9.07 -11.32
C VAL A 101 9.17 10.36 -12.09
N GLY A 102 8.03 10.44 -12.79
CA GLY A 102 7.65 11.61 -13.57
C GLY A 102 7.54 12.87 -12.72
N ALA A 103 6.96 12.78 -11.51
CA ALA A 103 6.88 13.89 -10.58
C ALA A 103 8.28 14.39 -10.15
N ALA A 104 9.19 13.46 -9.87
CA ALA A 104 10.56 13.77 -9.49
C ALA A 104 11.36 14.40 -10.65
N LEU A 105 11.24 13.87 -11.87
CA LEU A 105 11.86 14.42 -13.08
C LEU A 105 11.35 15.85 -13.37
N GLY A 106 10.04 16.07 -13.25
CA GLY A 106 9.44 17.40 -13.43
C GLY A 106 9.98 18.44 -12.46
N LEU A 107 10.29 18.06 -11.23
CA LEU A 107 10.83 18.96 -10.20
C LEU A 107 12.35 19.16 -10.31
N ALA A 108 13.09 18.24 -10.93
CA ALA A 108 14.54 18.26 -10.96
C ALA A 108 15.16 19.58 -11.41
N PRO A 109 14.67 20.27 -12.46
CA PRO A 109 15.20 21.56 -12.86
C PRO A 109 14.90 22.73 -11.91
N LEU A 110 14.00 22.53 -10.93
CA LEU A 110 13.49 23.56 -10.04
C LEU A 110 14.01 23.45 -8.60
N VAL A 111 14.77 22.39 -8.27
CA VAL A 111 15.15 22.08 -6.88
C VAL A 111 15.93 23.20 -6.20
N ASP A 112 16.84 23.88 -6.92
CA ASP A 112 17.63 24.98 -6.37
C ASP A 112 16.78 26.27 -6.20
N GLU A 113 15.89 26.55 -7.16
CA GLU A 113 15.03 27.74 -7.13
C GLU A 113 14.00 27.67 -5.99
N LEU A 114 13.52 26.47 -5.67
CA LEU A 114 12.46 26.22 -4.69
C LEU A 114 12.98 25.72 -3.34
N ASP A 115 14.30 25.69 -3.13
CA ASP A 115 14.95 25.19 -1.91
C ASP A 115 14.49 23.76 -1.56
N LEU A 116 14.45 22.85 -2.57
CA LEU A 116 13.96 21.48 -2.47
C LEU A 116 15.10 20.46 -2.42
N THR A 117 14.87 19.41 -1.65
CA THR A 117 15.47 18.08 -1.84
C THR A 117 14.36 17.14 -2.25
N VAL A 118 14.42 16.59 -3.46
CA VAL A 118 13.47 15.63 -3.99
C VAL A 118 14.06 14.23 -3.88
N ILE A 119 13.31 13.33 -3.26
CA ILE A 119 13.68 11.94 -3.01
C ILE A 119 12.66 11.04 -3.71
N VAL A 120 13.13 10.00 -4.38
CA VAL A 120 12.29 8.85 -4.77
C VAL A 120 12.77 7.65 -3.99
N LEU A 121 11.88 7.03 -3.23
CA LEU A 121 12.13 5.74 -2.59
C LEU A 121 11.48 4.64 -3.43
N GLY A 122 12.30 3.69 -3.90
CA GLY A 122 11.80 2.42 -4.42
C GLY A 122 11.33 1.57 -3.24
N THR A 123 10.03 1.31 -3.18
CA THR A 123 9.36 0.70 -2.04
C THR A 123 8.76 -0.65 -2.45
N PRO A 124 9.52 -1.77 -2.28
CA PRO A 124 9.09 -3.10 -2.69
C PRO A 124 7.98 -3.66 -1.80
N SER A 125 7.28 -4.67 -2.31
CA SER A 125 6.41 -5.58 -1.56
C SER A 125 5.26 -4.92 -0.78
N GLU A 126 4.49 -4.05 -1.43
CA GLU A 126 3.28 -3.46 -0.84
C GLU A 126 2.19 -4.52 -0.60
N GLU A 127 1.98 -5.45 -1.55
CA GLU A 127 0.87 -6.40 -1.58
C GLU A 127 0.91 -7.48 -0.47
N GLY A 128 1.94 -7.50 0.36
CA GLY A 128 1.98 -8.49 1.45
C GLY A 128 3.17 -8.41 2.39
N GLY A 129 4.24 -7.73 2.02
CA GLY A 129 5.45 -7.62 2.84
C GLY A 129 5.47 -6.37 3.71
N GLY A 130 5.22 -5.21 3.10
CA GLY A 130 5.28 -3.93 3.79
C GLY A 130 6.67 -3.29 3.76
N GLY A 131 7.30 -3.22 2.59
CA GLY A 131 8.65 -2.69 2.44
C GLY A 131 8.80 -1.25 2.91
N LYS A 132 7.73 -0.42 2.87
CA LYS A 132 7.76 0.92 3.46
C LYS A 132 7.94 0.87 4.97
N ILE A 133 7.43 -0.17 5.64
CA ILE A 133 7.62 -0.35 7.09
C ILE A 133 9.08 -0.69 7.40
N ASP A 134 9.72 -1.52 6.57
CA ASP A 134 11.15 -1.80 6.69
C ASP A 134 11.98 -0.54 6.50
N LEU A 135 11.64 0.30 5.51
CA LEU A 135 12.29 1.59 5.28
C LEU A 135 12.06 2.59 6.43
N ILE A 136 10.87 2.62 7.05
CA ILE A 136 10.60 3.41 8.26
C ILE A 136 11.49 2.94 9.40
N ASN A 137 11.54 1.63 9.65
CA ASN A 137 12.33 1.04 10.74
C ASN A 137 13.84 1.28 10.55
N ALA A 138 14.30 1.42 9.30
CA ALA A 138 15.68 1.74 8.96
C ALA A 138 15.98 3.25 8.93
N GLY A 139 14.99 4.13 9.20
CA GLY A 139 15.17 5.57 9.32
C GLY A 139 15.13 6.34 7.98
N TYR A 140 14.70 5.74 6.89
CA TYR A 140 14.66 6.41 5.57
C TYR A 140 13.58 7.50 5.44
N PHE A 141 12.73 7.63 6.45
CA PHE A 141 11.72 8.70 6.54
C PHE A 141 12.00 9.74 7.64
N ASP A 142 13.08 9.59 8.43
CA ASP A 142 13.34 10.42 9.62
C ASP A 142 13.58 11.90 9.28
N ASP A 143 14.17 12.20 8.11
CA ASP A 143 14.49 13.55 7.67
C ASP A 143 13.59 14.07 6.54
N VAL A 144 12.42 13.44 6.36
CA VAL A 144 11.43 13.76 5.33
C VAL A 144 10.32 14.63 5.91
N HIS A 145 9.93 15.69 5.17
CA HIS A 145 8.91 16.64 5.59
C HIS A 145 7.54 16.38 4.99
N ALA A 146 7.49 15.72 3.82
CA ALA A 146 6.25 15.30 3.16
C ALA A 146 6.48 14.06 2.31
N ALA A 147 5.52 13.13 2.32
CA ALA A 147 5.54 11.93 1.48
C ALA A 147 4.30 11.87 0.58
N LEU A 148 4.52 11.64 -0.70
CA LEU A 148 3.46 11.63 -1.71
C LEU A 148 3.52 10.34 -2.53
N MET A 149 2.37 9.75 -2.78
CA MET A 149 2.17 8.65 -3.69
C MET A 149 0.73 8.67 -4.18
N LEU A 150 0.47 8.38 -5.44
CA LEU A 150 -0.88 8.16 -5.94
C LEU A 150 -1.12 6.67 -6.18
N HIS A 151 -2.41 6.27 -6.26
CA HIS A 151 -2.78 4.90 -6.58
C HIS A 151 -3.85 4.86 -7.69
N PRO A 152 -3.65 4.09 -8.78
CA PRO A 152 -4.67 3.94 -9.80
C PRO A 152 -5.91 3.22 -9.26
N TRP A 153 -7.08 3.68 -9.69
CA TRP A 153 -8.37 3.17 -9.23
C TRP A 153 -9.35 3.06 -10.41
N PRO A 154 -10.30 2.11 -10.40
CA PRO A 154 -11.34 2.07 -11.40
C PRO A 154 -12.14 3.38 -11.45
N GLY A 155 -12.19 4.01 -12.64
CA GLY A 155 -12.89 5.28 -12.82
C GLY A 155 -13.23 5.51 -14.28
N ASP A 156 -14.43 5.05 -14.70
CA ASP A 156 -14.91 5.23 -16.06
C ASP A 156 -15.46 6.65 -16.26
N GLY A 157 -14.58 7.57 -16.67
CA GLY A 157 -14.98 8.93 -16.98
C GLY A 157 -13.81 9.90 -17.11
N PRO A 158 -14.00 11.05 -17.75
CA PRO A 158 -12.94 12.05 -17.94
C PRO A 158 -12.43 12.65 -16.63
N ASN A 159 -13.16 12.47 -15.58
CA ASN A 159 -12.88 12.98 -14.25
C ASN A 159 -12.62 11.78 -13.34
N GLY A 160 -11.42 11.24 -13.35
CA GLY A 160 -11.07 10.12 -12.47
C GLY A 160 -11.52 10.37 -11.04
N VAL A 161 -11.80 9.28 -10.42
CA VAL A 161 -12.24 9.20 -9.05
C VAL A 161 -11.16 9.68 -8.11
N PHE A 162 -11.49 10.51 -7.16
CA PHE A 162 -10.59 10.84 -6.09
C PHE A 162 -11.24 10.91 -4.76
N SER A 163 -10.56 10.40 -3.78
CA SER A 163 -10.67 10.85 -2.43
C SER A 163 -9.39 11.58 -2.03
N ASP A 164 -9.51 12.79 -1.58
CA ASP A 164 -8.49 13.52 -0.87
C ASP A 164 -8.57 13.25 0.65
N ARG A 165 -9.57 12.44 1.07
CA ARG A 165 -9.87 12.15 2.47
C ARG A 165 -10.20 10.68 2.66
N ASP A 166 -9.30 9.97 3.26
CA ASP A 166 -9.43 8.54 3.53
C ASP A 166 -9.93 8.24 4.93
N ARG A 167 -10.67 9.12 5.55
CA ARG A 167 -11.27 8.87 6.85
C ARG A 167 -12.14 7.62 6.83
N GLY A 168 -11.54 6.50 7.25
CA GLY A 168 -12.16 5.19 7.29
C GLY A 168 -12.08 4.37 6.01
N GLN A 169 -11.28 4.77 5.02
CA GLN A 169 -11.05 4.02 3.79
C GLN A 169 -9.85 3.09 3.90
N CYS A 170 -8.72 3.58 4.38
CA CYS A 170 -7.53 2.77 4.61
C CYS A 170 -7.61 2.17 6.01
N LEU A 171 -7.91 0.86 6.06
CA LEU A 171 -8.05 0.10 7.29
C LEU A 171 -6.70 -0.43 7.76
N ALA A 172 -6.48 -0.37 9.08
CA ALA A 172 -5.41 -1.14 9.70
C ALA A 172 -5.69 -2.64 9.56
N VAL A 173 -4.66 -3.44 9.29
CA VAL A 173 -4.78 -4.89 9.06
C VAL A 173 -3.61 -5.66 9.65
N ASP A 174 -3.92 -6.82 10.24
CA ASP A 174 -2.96 -7.88 10.58
C ASP A 174 -3.35 -9.16 9.85
N GLN A 175 -2.35 -9.89 9.36
CA GLN A 175 -2.47 -11.25 8.87
C GLN A 175 -1.58 -12.19 9.68
N PHE A 176 -2.09 -13.34 10.09
CA PHE A 176 -1.33 -14.30 10.88
C PHE A 176 -1.82 -15.72 10.68
N ASP A 177 -0.93 -16.68 10.88
CA ASP A 177 -1.27 -18.09 10.95
C ASP A 177 -1.48 -18.51 12.42
N VAL A 178 -2.56 -19.26 12.67
CA VAL A 178 -2.82 -19.90 13.96
C VAL A 178 -2.65 -21.40 13.77
N THR A 179 -1.70 -21.97 14.50
CA THR A 179 -1.40 -23.40 14.47
C THR A 179 -1.89 -24.05 15.76
N PHE A 180 -2.77 -25.05 15.63
CA PHE A 180 -3.17 -25.91 16.74
C PHE A 180 -2.40 -27.22 16.68
N SER A 181 -1.86 -27.65 17.85
CA SER A 181 -1.14 -28.89 18.01
C SER A 181 -1.84 -29.76 19.05
N GLY A 182 -2.16 -30.99 18.65
CA GLY A 182 -2.81 -32.00 19.45
C GLY A 182 -2.03 -33.30 19.44
N LYS A 183 -2.77 -34.46 19.39
CA LYS A 183 -2.22 -35.81 19.36
C LYS A 183 -3.03 -36.68 18.44
N GLU A 184 -2.37 -37.36 17.50
CA GLU A 184 -3.03 -38.34 16.64
C GLU A 184 -3.49 -39.58 17.38
N ALA A 185 -4.57 -40.16 16.87
CA ALA A 185 -5.08 -41.49 17.28
C ALA A 185 -5.91 -42.10 16.16
N HIS A 186 -6.12 -43.40 16.21
CA HIS A 186 -7.02 -44.08 15.27
C HIS A 186 -8.48 -43.72 15.59
N ALA A 187 -9.16 -43.05 14.67
CA ALA A 187 -10.47 -42.44 14.91
C ALA A 187 -11.58 -43.40 15.32
N SER A 188 -11.49 -44.71 14.97
CA SER A 188 -12.47 -45.72 15.37
C SER A 188 -11.98 -46.67 16.48
N ALA A 189 -10.68 -46.92 16.56
CA ALA A 189 -10.16 -47.90 17.51
C ALA A 189 -9.89 -47.35 18.90
N ALA A 190 -9.36 -46.10 18.95
CA ALA A 190 -8.98 -45.46 20.20
C ALA A 190 -9.04 -43.91 20.09
N PRO A 191 -10.18 -43.31 19.70
CA PRO A 191 -10.26 -41.85 19.55
C PRO A 191 -9.98 -41.08 20.86
N TRP A 192 -10.26 -41.69 22.01
CA TRP A 192 -10.01 -41.14 23.33
C TRP A 192 -8.53 -40.99 23.71
N GLU A 193 -7.63 -41.60 22.94
CA GLU A 193 -6.16 -41.44 23.11
C GLU A 193 -5.64 -40.21 22.36
N GLY A 194 -6.45 -39.59 21.48
CA GLY A 194 -6.11 -38.44 20.68
C GLY A 194 -6.48 -37.13 21.36
N VAL A 195 -5.88 -36.04 20.84
CA VAL A 195 -6.27 -34.65 21.09
C VAL A 195 -6.51 -34.02 19.72
N ASN A 196 -7.76 -33.68 19.43
CA ASN A 196 -8.16 -33.25 18.11
C ASN A 196 -7.90 -31.71 17.90
N ALA A 197 -6.86 -31.38 17.14
CA ALA A 197 -6.55 -30.01 16.82
C ALA A 197 -7.63 -29.32 15.95
N LEU A 198 -8.39 -30.10 15.13
CA LEU A 198 -9.48 -29.53 14.32
C LEU A 198 -10.69 -29.14 15.17
N ASP A 199 -10.94 -29.85 16.29
CA ASP A 199 -11.98 -29.44 17.24
C ASP A 199 -11.64 -28.09 17.89
N ALA A 200 -10.36 -27.86 18.20
CA ALA A 200 -9.91 -26.56 18.71
C ALA A 200 -10.22 -25.43 17.72
N LEU A 201 -9.88 -25.61 16.44
CA LEU A 201 -10.19 -24.63 15.39
C LEU A 201 -11.71 -24.47 15.22
N THR A 202 -12.49 -25.55 15.22
CA THR A 202 -13.95 -25.52 15.07
C THR A 202 -14.61 -24.67 16.19
N ILE A 203 -14.21 -24.90 17.45
CA ILE A 203 -14.69 -24.13 18.60
C ILE A 203 -14.32 -22.65 18.43
N SER A 204 -13.07 -22.36 18.02
CA SER A 204 -12.59 -21.00 17.77
C SER A 204 -13.41 -20.30 16.69
N GLN A 205 -13.73 -20.96 15.57
CA GLN A 205 -14.56 -20.41 14.50
C GLN A 205 -15.98 -20.06 14.98
N VAL A 206 -16.57 -20.91 15.83
CA VAL A 206 -17.87 -20.63 16.46
C VAL A 206 -17.78 -19.42 17.39
N ALA A 207 -16.74 -19.33 18.23
CA ALA A 207 -16.51 -18.21 19.12
C ALA A 207 -16.33 -16.90 18.34
N ILE A 208 -15.55 -16.90 17.25
CA ILE A 208 -15.40 -15.74 16.34
C ILE A 208 -16.75 -15.39 15.70
N GLY A 209 -17.54 -16.37 15.29
CA GLY A 209 -18.89 -16.16 14.75
C GLY A 209 -19.82 -15.43 15.72
N LEU A 210 -19.74 -15.76 17.02
CA LEU A 210 -20.49 -15.06 18.08
C LEU A 210 -19.88 -13.67 18.35
N LEU A 211 -18.56 -13.53 18.35
CA LEU A 211 -17.86 -12.27 18.53
C LEU A 211 -18.27 -11.23 17.48
N ARG A 212 -18.50 -11.63 16.24
CA ARG A 212 -18.87 -10.73 15.12
C ARG A 212 -20.11 -9.88 15.41
N GLN A 213 -21.06 -10.35 16.25
CA GLN A 213 -22.25 -9.56 16.62
C GLN A 213 -21.90 -8.31 17.46
N GLN A 214 -20.79 -8.32 18.15
CA GLN A 214 -20.36 -7.24 19.05
C GLN A 214 -19.18 -6.45 18.48
N LEU A 215 -18.82 -6.65 17.21
CA LEU A 215 -17.78 -5.86 16.56
C LEU A 215 -18.38 -4.51 16.11
N PRO A 216 -17.71 -3.40 16.40
CA PRO A 216 -18.09 -2.10 15.87
C PRO A 216 -18.02 -2.08 14.33
N PRO A 217 -18.75 -1.19 13.65
CA PRO A 217 -18.60 -1.00 12.21
C PRO A 217 -17.14 -0.73 11.81
N GLY A 218 -16.69 -1.38 10.74
CA GLY A 218 -15.31 -1.30 10.25
C GLY A 218 -14.38 -2.38 10.79
N ASP A 219 -14.74 -3.07 11.88
CA ASP A 219 -13.96 -4.22 12.35
C ASP A 219 -14.36 -5.50 11.59
N GLN A 220 -13.38 -6.23 11.10
CA GLN A 220 -13.60 -7.43 10.28
C GLN A 220 -12.65 -8.55 10.72
N VAL A 221 -13.15 -9.79 10.65
CA VAL A 221 -12.36 -11.00 10.90
C VAL A 221 -12.68 -12.01 9.82
N HIS A 222 -11.66 -12.40 9.04
CA HIS A 222 -11.75 -13.45 8.02
C HIS A 222 -10.72 -14.51 8.30
N LEU A 223 -11.02 -15.76 7.92
CA LEU A 223 -10.05 -16.83 8.01
C LEU A 223 -10.35 -17.95 7.00
N ILE A 224 -9.29 -18.68 6.64
CA ILE A 224 -9.34 -19.92 5.88
C ILE A 224 -8.57 -21.01 6.65
N VAL A 225 -8.93 -22.28 6.40
CA VAL A 225 -8.16 -23.42 6.89
C VAL A 225 -7.14 -23.79 5.81
N THR A 226 -5.85 -23.70 6.13
CA THR A 226 -4.75 -24.04 5.22
C THR A 226 -4.28 -25.49 5.40
N ASP A 227 -4.40 -26.04 6.62
CA ASP A 227 -4.19 -27.44 6.93
C ASP A 227 -5.28 -27.90 7.91
N GLY A 228 -6.07 -28.92 7.54
CA GLY A 228 -7.18 -29.47 8.33
C GLY A 228 -6.96 -30.92 8.78
N GLY A 229 -5.75 -31.46 8.62
CA GLY A 229 -5.39 -32.87 8.92
C GLY A 229 -5.22 -33.70 7.68
N SER A 230 -4.74 -34.97 7.86
CA SER A 230 -4.24 -35.80 6.77
C SER A 230 -5.26 -36.86 6.26
N ALA A 231 -6.13 -37.40 7.12
CA ALA A 231 -7.10 -38.44 6.75
C ALA A 231 -8.26 -38.52 7.74
N ALA A 232 -9.45 -38.90 7.27
CA ALA A 232 -10.67 -38.97 8.08
C ALA A 232 -10.65 -40.08 9.17
N ASN A 233 -9.78 -41.05 9.05
CA ASN A 233 -9.60 -42.15 10.03
C ASN A 233 -8.47 -41.87 11.05
N ILE A 234 -7.89 -40.68 11.03
CA ILE A 234 -6.84 -40.21 11.96
C ILE A 234 -7.35 -38.98 12.67
N ILE A 235 -7.30 -38.93 14.01
CA ILE A 235 -7.57 -37.73 14.77
C ILE A 235 -6.50 -36.68 14.39
N PRO A 236 -6.87 -35.48 13.88
CA PRO A 236 -5.92 -34.48 13.45
C PRO A 236 -5.08 -33.96 14.64
N HIS A 237 -3.76 -34.06 14.54
CA HIS A 237 -2.82 -33.55 15.54
C HIS A 237 -2.23 -32.19 15.18
N HIS A 238 -2.35 -31.78 13.92
CA HIS A 238 -1.85 -30.52 13.41
C HIS A 238 -2.90 -29.88 12.51
N VAL A 239 -3.22 -28.61 12.79
CA VAL A 239 -4.20 -27.82 12.02
C VAL A 239 -3.72 -26.38 11.97
N VAL A 240 -3.81 -25.77 10.78
CA VAL A 240 -3.43 -24.36 10.57
C VAL A 240 -4.58 -23.60 9.94
N ALA A 241 -4.84 -22.42 10.47
CA ALA A 241 -5.74 -21.44 9.89
C ALA A 241 -5.01 -20.13 9.62
N ARG A 242 -5.19 -19.57 8.42
CA ARG A 242 -4.75 -18.22 8.08
C ARG A 242 -5.86 -17.23 8.38
N VAL A 243 -5.55 -16.19 9.14
CA VAL A 243 -6.49 -15.23 9.69
C VAL A 243 -6.10 -13.82 9.25
N MET A 244 -7.09 -13.02 8.89
CA MET A 244 -6.93 -11.60 8.62
C MET A 244 -7.93 -10.83 9.47
N VAL A 245 -7.43 -9.85 10.24
CA VAL A 245 -8.23 -8.93 11.05
C VAL A 245 -8.04 -7.51 10.53
N ARG A 246 -9.13 -6.74 10.44
CA ARG A 246 -9.10 -5.34 9.98
C ARG A 246 -9.85 -4.45 10.94
N SER A 247 -9.39 -3.21 11.09
CA SER A 247 -10.08 -2.19 11.89
C SER A 247 -9.81 -0.78 11.34
N VAL A 248 -10.61 0.18 11.77
CA VAL A 248 -10.51 1.58 11.29
C VAL A 248 -9.28 2.32 11.82
N THR A 249 -8.67 1.85 12.91
CA THR A 249 -7.42 2.40 13.46
C THR A 249 -6.54 1.28 14.00
N VAL A 250 -5.24 1.51 14.08
CA VAL A 250 -4.29 0.53 14.65
C VAL A 250 -4.58 0.23 16.12
N ASP A 251 -5.00 1.21 16.92
CA ASP A 251 -5.36 0.99 18.32
C ASP A 251 -6.55 0.04 18.46
N ARG A 252 -7.58 0.23 17.62
CA ARG A 252 -8.74 -0.68 17.57
C ARG A 252 -8.37 -2.05 17.04
N LEU A 253 -7.43 -2.12 16.07
CA LEU A 253 -6.92 -3.37 15.55
C LEU A 253 -6.28 -4.22 16.67
N GLN A 254 -5.48 -3.59 17.52
CA GLN A 254 -4.87 -4.28 18.68
C GLN A 254 -5.93 -4.88 19.61
N VAL A 255 -6.97 -4.11 19.94
CA VAL A 255 -8.10 -4.59 20.79
C VAL A 255 -8.85 -5.73 20.09
N LEU A 256 -9.11 -5.61 18.77
CA LEU A 256 -9.76 -6.66 18.00
C LEU A 256 -8.92 -7.94 17.98
N ARG A 257 -7.62 -7.82 17.71
CA ARG A 257 -6.67 -8.95 17.70
C ARG A 257 -6.64 -9.69 19.03
N GLU A 258 -6.62 -8.97 20.16
CA GLU A 258 -6.67 -9.59 21.49
C GLU A 258 -7.97 -10.39 21.69
N ARG A 259 -9.13 -9.83 21.32
CA ARG A 259 -10.43 -10.53 21.40
C ARG A 259 -10.48 -11.77 20.53
N VAL A 260 -9.91 -11.71 19.32
CA VAL A 260 -9.81 -12.85 18.40
C VAL A 260 -8.85 -13.90 18.96
N ASN A 261 -7.73 -13.50 19.53
CA ASN A 261 -6.79 -14.42 20.21
C ASN A 261 -7.48 -15.19 21.34
N HIS A 262 -8.28 -14.55 22.18
CA HIS A 262 -9.05 -15.22 23.22
C HIS A 262 -10.01 -16.28 22.68
N CYS A 263 -10.56 -16.11 21.45
CA CYS A 263 -11.37 -17.13 20.80
C CYS A 263 -10.55 -18.38 20.45
N PHE A 264 -9.31 -18.17 19.98
CA PHE A 264 -8.39 -19.28 19.67
C PHE A 264 -7.89 -19.98 20.93
N GLU A 265 -7.54 -19.23 21.98
CA GLU A 265 -7.16 -19.77 23.29
C GLU A 265 -8.29 -20.62 23.90
N ALA A 266 -9.54 -20.14 23.83
CA ALA A 266 -10.70 -20.87 24.32
C ALA A 266 -10.90 -22.20 23.56
N GLY A 267 -10.72 -22.20 22.23
CA GLY A 267 -10.77 -23.41 21.42
C GLY A 267 -9.67 -24.41 21.78
N ALA A 268 -8.44 -23.96 21.92
CA ALA A 268 -7.30 -24.77 22.33
C ALA A 268 -7.54 -25.41 23.71
N LEU A 269 -7.96 -24.60 24.69
CA LEU A 269 -8.25 -25.05 26.05
C LEU A 269 -9.37 -26.11 26.07
N ALA A 270 -10.45 -25.87 25.34
CA ALA A 270 -11.61 -26.77 25.31
C ALA A 270 -11.30 -28.13 24.67
N ALA A 271 -10.44 -28.17 23.66
CA ALA A 271 -10.00 -29.39 22.98
C ALA A 271 -8.79 -30.09 23.68
N GLY A 272 -8.15 -29.43 24.63
CA GLY A 272 -6.89 -29.88 25.26
C GLY A 272 -5.67 -29.78 24.33
N ALA A 273 -5.76 -28.96 23.28
CA ALA A 273 -4.68 -28.70 22.34
C ALA A 273 -3.81 -27.52 22.80
N THR A 274 -2.62 -27.38 22.22
CA THR A 274 -1.81 -26.15 22.33
C THR A 274 -1.98 -25.33 21.05
N MET A 275 -1.65 -24.01 21.12
CA MET A 275 -1.66 -23.15 19.95
C MET A 275 -0.46 -22.23 19.90
N THR A 276 -0.07 -21.82 18.69
CA THR A 276 0.83 -20.69 18.42
C THR A 276 0.16 -19.73 17.42
N MET A 277 0.65 -18.49 17.38
CA MET A 277 0.15 -17.47 16.49
C MET A 277 1.34 -16.71 15.91
N ASP A 278 1.52 -16.79 14.60
CA ASP A 278 2.67 -16.26 13.89
C ASP A 278 2.22 -15.18 12.91
N LEU A 279 2.66 -13.93 13.11
CA LEU A 279 2.34 -12.80 12.23
C LEU A 279 2.98 -13.03 10.85
N ILE A 280 2.23 -12.72 9.79
CA ILE A 280 2.69 -12.78 8.40
C ILE A 280 2.90 -11.35 7.91
N GLY A 281 4.14 -11.03 7.52
CA GLY A 281 4.51 -9.67 7.13
C GLY A 281 4.44 -8.68 8.31
N HIS A 282 4.05 -7.46 8.00
CA HIS A 282 3.92 -6.37 8.96
C HIS A 282 2.46 -6.02 9.26
N THR A 283 2.22 -5.37 10.39
CA THR A 283 0.95 -4.68 10.66
C THR A 283 0.84 -3.44 9.78
N PHE A 284 -0.14 -3.40 8.86
CA PHE A 284 -0.45 -2.15 8.16
C PHE A 284 -1.37 -1.30 9.05
N THR A 285 -1.07 -0.01 9.11
CA THR A 285 -1.85 0.92 9.94
C THR A 285 -3.04 1.50 9.16
N HIS A 286 -3.80 2.39 9.77
CA HIS A 286 -4.74 3.26 9.08
C HIS A 286 -4.00 4.49 8.55
N MET A 287 -4.54 5.11 7.52
CA MET A 287 -3.97 6.32 6.93
C MET A 287 -4.41 7.58 7.67
N GLU A 288 -3.46 8.49 7.91
CA GLU A 288 -3.70 9.86 8.34
C GLU A 288 -3.26 10.82 7.23
N THR A 289 -4.20 11.17 6.35
CA THR A 289 -3.94 12.11 5.25
C THR A 289 -3.70 13.52 5.77
N ASP A 290 -2.68 14.20 5.25
CA ASP A 290 -2.44 15.62 5.54
C ASP A 290 -3.43 16.49 4.74
N ASP A 291 -4.31 17.18 5.45
CA ASP A 291 -5.40 17.97 4.85
C ASP A 291 -4.89 19.13 3.96
N ASP A 292 -3.75 19.75 4.28
CA ASP A 292 -3.19 20.83 3.46
C ASP A 292 -2.60 20.30 2.16
N LEU A 293 -1.82 19.21 2.23
CA LEU A 293 -1.27 18.54 1.05
C LEU A 293 -2.39 18.00 0.15
N ALA A 294 -3.42 17.38 0.73
CA ALA A 294 -4.57 16.88 -0.01
C ALA A 294 -5.32 18.01 -0.74
N ARG A 295 -5.54 19.15 -0.07
CA ARG A 295 -6.15 20.34 -0.68
C ARG A 295 -5.33 20.89 -1.85
N LEU A 296 -4.00 20.91 -1.72
CA LEU A 296 -3.11 21.37 -2.79
C LEU A 296 -3.08 20.39 -3.97
N TYR A 297 -3.06 19.09 -3.69
CA TYR A 297 -3.17 18.05 -4.73
C TYR A 297 -4.50 18.18 -5.49
N ARG A 298 -5.60 18.35 -4.78
CA ARG A 298 -6.92 18.57 -5.40
C ARG A 298 -6.90 19.76 -6.34
N ALA A 299 -6.37 20.90 -5.89
CA ALA A 299 -6.27 22.10 -6.72
C ALA A 299 -5.41 21.87 -7.98
N ALA A 300 -4.29 21.15 -7.85
CA ALA A 300 -3.44 20.81 -8.98
C ALA A 300 -4.16 19.88 -9.97
N ALA A 301 -4.81 18.83 -9.50
CA ALA A 301 -5.52 17.88 -10.34
C ALA A 301 -6.75 18.49 -11.04
N GLU A 302 -7.53 19.32 -10.34
CA GLU A 302 -8.64 20.09 -10.93
C GLU A 302 -8.15 21.07 -12.02
N GLY A 303 -6.98 21.66 -11.84
CA GLY A 303 -6.31 22.50 -12.85
C GLY A 303 -5.96 21.73 -14.13
N LEU A 304 -5.80 20.42 -14.07
CA LEU A 304 -5.60 19.51 -15.20
C LEU A 304 -6.91 18.93 -15.75
N GLY A 305 -8.08 19.34 -15.23
CA GLY A 305 -9.41 18.89 -15.66
C GLY A 305 -9.89 17.62 -14.98
N ARG A 306 -9.21 17.15 -13.93
CA ARG A 306 -9.65 16.00 -13.15
C ARG A 306 -10.64 16.39 -12.07
N GLY A 307 -11.69 15.56 -11.86
CA GLY A 307 -12.73 15.81 -10.86
C GLY A 307 -12.64 14.85 -9.67
N PHE A 308 -13.27 15.23 -8.57
CA PHE A 308 -13.29 14.46 -7.30
C PHE A 308 -14.72 13.94 -7.01
N SER A 309 -15.26 13.17 -7.93
CA SER A 309 -16.66 12.77 -7.92
C SER A 309 -17.08 11.85 -6.78
N LEU A 310 -16.16 11.08 -6.19
CA LEU A 310 -16.49 10.25 -5.02
C LEU A 310 -16.71 11.09 -3.78
N ASP A 311 -15.85 12.09 -3.53
CA ASP A 311 -15.97 12.97 -2.38
C ASP A 311 -17.23 13.83 -2.45
N ASP A 312 -17.56 14.32 -3.66
CA ASP A 312 -18.66 15.25 -3.88
C ASP A 312 -20.04 14.56 -3.88
N GLN A 313 -20.13 13.27 -4.14
CA GLN A 313 -21.39 12.53 -4.21
C GLN A 313 -21.83 11.89 -2.89
N GLY A 314 -21.00 11.91 -1.84
CA GLY A 314 -21.29 11.25 -0.57
C GLY A 314 -21.39 9.72 -0.69
N THR A 315 -20.84 9.15 -1.76
CA THR A 315 -20.77 7.71 -1.96
C THR A 315 -19.84 7.10 -0.93
N PRO A 316 -20.18 5.94 -0.33
CA PRO A 316 -19.25 5.23 0.52
C PRO A 316 -17.96 4.93 -0.26
N LEU A 317 -16.84 5.36 0.29
CA LEU A 317 -15.55 5.15 -0.34
C LEU A 317 -15.12 3.68 -0.17
N PRO A 318 -14.42 3.10 -1.13
CA PRO A 318 -13.92 1.74 -1.00
C PRO A 318 -12.95 1.64 0.18
N THR A 319 -12.95 0.49 0.84
CA THR A 319 -12.00 0.21 1.92
C THR A 319 -10.87 -0.67 1.39
N PHE A 320 -9.64 -0.29 1.70
CA PHE A 320 -8.42 -1.02 1.35
C PHE A 320 -7.40 -0.94 2.50
N SER A 321 -6.23 -1.48 2.32
CA SER A 321 -5.10 -1.35 3.25
C SER A 321 -3.84 -1.21 2.41
N THR A 322 -2.89 -0.39 2.87
CA THR A 322 -1.60 -0.16 2.23
C THR A 322 -0.56 0.18 3.28
N ASP A 323 0.70 -0.13 3.05
CA ASP A 323 1.81 0.27 3.92
C ASP A 323 2.17 1.76 3.80
N MET A 324 1.63 2.48 2.77
CA MET A 324 1.69 3.95 2.73
C MET A 324 0.96 4.58 3.93
N ALA A 325 0.01 3.87 4.52
CA ALA A 325 -0.63 4.28 5.76
C ALA A 325 0.36 4.35 6.93
N ASN A 326 1.31 3.42 7.01
CA ASN A 326 2.37 3.45 8.03
C ASN A 326 3.26 4.69 7.86
N VAL A 327 3.57 5.07 6.61
CA VAL A 327 4.30 6.32 6.31
C VAL A 327 3.53 7.54 6.83
N SER A 328 2.20 7.58 6.65
CA SER A 328 1.37 8.72 7.06
C SER A 328 1.36 8.99 8.57
N LEU A 329 1.63 7.98 9.38
CA LEU A 329 1.73 8.14 10.84
C LEU A 329 3.08 8.75 11.29
N VAL A 330 4.10 8.70 10.44
CA VAL A 330 5.45 9.23 10.74
C VAL A 330 5.79 10.48 9.95
N VAL A 331 5.24 10.65 8.73
CA VAL A 331 5.46 11.81 7.85
C VAL A 331 4.12 12.34 7.33
N PRO A 332 3.89 13.67 7.28
CA PRO A 332 2.73 14.25 6.60
C PRO A 332 2.61 13.72 5.17
N SER A 333 1.51 13.03 4.85
CA SER A 333 1.42 12.25 3.62
C SER A 333 0.09 12.39 2.90
N ILE A 334 0.11 12.16 1.58
CA ILE A 334 -1.08 11.95 0.75
C ILE A 334 -0.95 10.69 -0.09
N HIS A 335 -2.08 10.03 -0.30
CA HIS A 335 -2.21 8.85 -1.15
C HIS A 335 -3.50 8.90 -1.97
N PRO A 336 -3.63 9.89 -2.89
CA PRO A 336 -4.84 10.07 -3.66
C PRO A 336 -5.06 8.93 -4.65
N LEU A 337 -6.34 8.63 -4.92
CA LEU A 337 -6.72 7.66 -5.94
C LEU A 337 -6.73 8.32 -7.32
N LEU A 338 -6.12 7.69 -8.31
CA LEU A 338 -6.05 8.13 -9.71
C LEU A 338 -7.00 7.30 -10.58
N GLY A 339 -8.13 7.84 -10.97
CA GLY A 339 -9.09 7.13 -11.84
C GLY A 339 -8.50 6.82 -13.22
N ILE A 340 -8.58 5.55 -13.62
CA ILE A 340 -8.30 5.07 -14.97
C ILE A 340 -9.55 4.35 -15.52
N PRO A 341 -9.85 4.45 -16.83
CA PRO A 341 -10.97 3.72 -17.45
C PRO A 341 -10.73 2.21 -17.41
N THR A 342 -11.63 1.47 -16.78
CA THR A 342 -11.51 0.01 -16.62
C THR A 342 -12.68 -0.77 -17.21
N HIS A 343 -13.70 -0.06 -17.73
CA HIS A 343 -14.92 -0.66 -18.29
C HIS A 343 -15.60 -1.66 -17.34
N GLY A 344 -15.58 -1.34 -16.04
CA GLY A 344 -16.21 -2.12 -14.98
C GLY A 344 -15.30 -3.14 -14.29
N ALA A 345 -14.05 -3.30 -14.73
CA ALA A 345 -13.08 -4.11 -13.99
C ALA A 345 -12.66 -3.41 -12.69
N VAL A 346 -12.33 -4.19 -11.67
CA VAL A 346 -11.82 -3.70 -10.38
C VAL A 346 -10.43 -4.23 -10.11
N ASN A 347 -9.72 -3.62 -9.17
CA ASN A 347 -8.39 -4.07 -8.74
C ASN A 347 -8.37 -5.58 -8.45
N HIS A 348 -7.24 -6.21 -8.68
CA HIS A 348 -6.97 -7.64 -8.51
C HIS A 348 -7.65 -8.54 -9.58
N GLN A 349 -8.13 -7.96 -10.69
CA GLN A 349 -8.66 -8.70 -11.83
C GLN A 349 -7.72 -8.61 -13.05
N PRO A 350 -7.63 -9.65 -13.90
CA PRO A 350 -6.83 -9.60 -15.14
C PRO A 350 -7.23 -8.46 -16.07
N GLU A 351 -8.50 -8.09 -16.10
CA GLU A 351 -9.04 -6.99 -16.90
C GLU A 351 -8.54 -5.64 -16.39
N PHE A 352 -8.33 -5.48 -15.06
CA PHE A 352 -7.70 -4.29 -14.51
C PHE A 352 -6.23 -4.22 -14.91
N THR A 353 -5.49 -5.33 -14.87
CA THR A 353 -4.11 -5.42 -15.38
C THR A 353 -4.04 -4.91 -16.83
N ALA A 354 -4.93 -5.38 -17.69
CA ALA A 354 -4.99 -4.92 -19.09
C ALA A 354 -5.33 -3.42 -19.23
N ALA A 355 -6.10 -2.86 -18.31
CA ALA A 355 -6.46 -1.44 -18.32
C ALA A 355 -5.26 -0.54 -17.94
N CYS A 356 -4.27 -1.04 -17.18
CA CYS A 356 -3.12 -0.27 -16.70
C CYS A 356 -2.10 0.13 -17.77
N ILE A 357 -2.25 -0.32 -19.02
CA ILE A 357 -1.37 0.03 -20.16
C ILE A 357 -2.16 0.59 -21.35
N THR A 358 -3.38 1.05 -21.15
CA THR A 358 -4.14 1.74 -22.18
C THR A 358 -3.64 3.17 -22.36
N THR A 359 -3.88 3.75 -23.54
CA THR A 359 -3.52 5.16 -23.81
C THR A 359 -4.16 6.12 -22.79
N GLU A 360 -5.36 5.81 -22.33
CA GLU A 360 -6.07 6.59 -21.31
C GLU A 360 -5.41 6.43 -19.92
N ALA A 361 -4.90 5.25 -19.59
CA ALA A 361 -4.13 5.03 -18.36
C ALA A 361 -2.76 5.74 -18.43
N ASP A 362 -2.08 5.70 -19.57
CA ASP A 362 -0.84 6.45 -19.81
C ASP A 362 -1.06 7.95 -19.64
N GLN A 363 -2.16 8.50 -20.21
CA GLN A 363 -2.52 9.90 -20.01
C GLN A 363 -2.78 10.22 -18.55
N ALA A 364 -3.55 9.36 -17.85
CA ALA A 364 -3.82 9.53 -16.43
C ALA A 364 -2.53 9.52 -15.59
N MET A 365 -1.61 8.61 -15.88
CA MET A 365 -0.30 8.52 -15.23
C MET A 365 0.50 9.82 -15.36
N ILE A 366 0.58 10.41 -16.55
CA ILE A 366 1.27 11.67 -16.80
C ILE A 366 0.60 12.83 -16.04
N GLU A 367 -0.73 12.92 -16.10
CA GLU A 367 -1.48 13.94 -15.36
C GLU A 367 -1.32 13.78 -13.83
N GLY A 368 -1.28 12.53 -13.36
CA GLY A 368 -0.99 12.21 -11.96
C GLY A 368 0.41 12.66 -11.54
N ALA A 369 1.43 12.40 -12.36
CA ALA A 369 2.79 12.86 -12.13
C ALA A 369 2.86 14.40 -12.04
N ILE A 370 2.20 15.10 -12.99
CA ILE A 370 2.12 16.57 -12.99
C ILE A 370 1.43 17.05 -11.70
N ALA A 371 0.31 16.46 -11.31
CA ALA A 371 -0.44 16.86 -10.11
C ALA A 371 0.39 16.70 -8.83
N LEU A 372 1.13 15.58 -8.69
CA LEU A 372 2.05 15.35 -7.58
C LEU A 372 3.15 16.42 -7.54
N ALA A 373 3.79 16.69 -8.67
CA ALA A 373 4.86 17.71 -8.76
C ALA A 373 4.34 19.13 -8.48
N GLN A 374 3.18 19.49 -9.03
CA GLN A 374 2.53 20.77 -8.76
C GLN A 374 2.14 20.91 -7.28
N THR A 375 1.74 19.84 -6.60
CA THR A 375 1.49 19.85 -5.16
C THR A 375 2.73 20.26 -4.38
N VAL A 376 3.90 19.75 -4.75
CA VAL A 376 5.17 20.13 -4.12
C VAL A 376 5.51 21.59 -4.37
N ILE A 377 5.30 22.11 -5.59
CA ILE A 377 5.52 23.54 -5.90
C ILE A 377 4.59 24.43 -5.07
N LEU A 378 3.30 24.11 -5.03
CA LEU A 378 2.33 24.86 -4.22
C LEU A 378 2.69 24.83 -2.73
N THR A 379 3.19 23.69 -2.25
CA THR A 379 3.72 23.55 -0.88
C THR A 379 4.93 24.46 -0.66
N ALA A 380 5.91 24.44 -1.55
CA ALA A 380 7.12 25.26 -1.43
C ALA A 380 6.83 26.78 -1.45
N HIS A 381 5.78 27.21 -2.14
CA HIS A 381 5.34 28.60 -2.16
C HIS A 381 4.53 29.02 -0.92
N ASP A 382 4.09 28.08 -0.08
CA ASP A 382 3.40 28.38 1.19
C ASP A 382 4.36 28.30 2.37
N ALA A 383 4.94 29.44 2.73
CA ALA A 383 5.91 29.53 3.82
C ALA A 383 5.36 29.06 5.18
N THR A 384 4.04 29.18 5.42
CA THR A 384 3.39 28.72 6.65
C THR A 384 3.31 27.20 6.66
N LEU A 385 2.93 26.61 5.54
CA LEU A 385 2.88 25.16 5.38
C LEU A 385 4.29 24.54 5.48
N VAL A 386 5.28 25.13 4.80
CA VAL A 386 6.68 24.68 4.90
C VAL A 386 7.18 24.70 6.34
N ALA A 387 6.89 25.77 7.09
CA ALA A 387 7.29 25.86 8.50
C ALA A 387 6.61 24.78 9.36
N ARG A 388 5.32 24.50 9.12
CA ARG A 388 4.56 23.42 9.80
C ARG A 388 5.15 22.05 9.51
N LEU A 389 5.42 21.75 8.24
CA LEU A 389 5.97 20.45 7.82
C LEU A 389 7.36 20.22 8.43
N LYS A 390 8.24 21.22 8.39
CA LYS A 390 9.58 21.13 8.99
C LYS A 390 9.59 21.02 10.51
N ALA A 391 8.58 21.50 11.20
CA ALA A 391 8.50 21.42 12.66
C ALA A 391 8.08 20.04 13.17
N ARG A 392 7.58 19.14 12.30
CA ARG A 392 7.16 17.78 12.64
C ARG A 392 8.27 16.74 12.40
N ALA A 393 9.27 17.05 11.58
CA ALA A 393 10.41 16.19 11.24
C ALA A 393 11.50 16.21 12.32
#